data_67401a56b4c96da1c8096e43c05210bf
#
_entry.id   67401a56b4c96da1c8096e43c05210bf
#
_cell.length_a   1.000
_cell.length_b   1.000
_cell.length_c   1.000
_cell.angle_alpha   90.00
_cell.angle_beta   90.00
_cell.angle_gamma   90.00
#
_symmetry.space_group_name_H-M   'P 1'
#
loop_
_entity.id
_entity.type
_entity.pdbx_description
1 polymer ?
#
loop_
_entity_poly.entity_id
_entity_poly.type
_entity_poly.pdbx_seq_one_letter_code
_entity_poly.pdbx_strand_id
1 'polypeptide(L)'
;EIRLSLVGSEMCIRDRSMKDTWIKMKENNIKTIPILRDEELLGVISTGDIATSYMEVYDNMILSKAKTQYRNIMNTLDGEMVTGNEHGYFTKGKAAIGASSPELMQEFIEKDDLVILGNRVESQMCALDIDVSCMVVCQNAEVSKEVIKRADEQSTVIISTPHDTFTAARLINQSVPVKRFMTKAPLISFH
;
A
#
# COMPACT_ATOMS: atom_id res chain seq x y z
N GLU A 1 -6.00 -26.08 -21.06
CA GLU A 1 -6.31 -25.95 -19.62
C GLU A 1 -5.22 -25.06 -19.00
N ILE A 2 -5.48 -23.74 -18.95
CA ILE A 2 -4.59 -22.82 -18.24
C ILE A 2 -4.97 -22.95 -16.76
N ARG A 3 -4.40 -23.90 -16.07
CA ARG A 3 -4.31 -23.89 -14.61
C ARG A 3 -3.36 -22.74 -14.27
N LEU A 4 -3.91 -21.55 -14.12
CA LEU A 4 -3.24 -20.48 -13.39
C LEU A 4 -3.08 -20.95 -11.92
N SER A 5 -2.06 -21.78 -11.70
CA SER A 5 -1.60 -22.11 -10.37
C SER A 5 -1.00 -20.83 -9.76
N LEU A 6 -1.87 -19.99 -9.23
CA LEU A 6 -1.50 -18.94 -8.29
C LEU A 6 -1.33 -19.50 -6.88
N VAL A 7 -1.04 -20.80 -6.80
CA VAL A 7 -0.61 -21.49 -5.59
C VAL A 7 0.88 -21.29 -5.45
N GLY A 8 1.25 -20.11 -4.99
CA GLY A 8 2.55 -19.80 -4.40
C GLY A 8 2.25 -19.30 -3.01
N SER A 9 2.67 -20.09 -2.03
CA SER A 9 2.68 -19.84 -0.59
C SER A 9 2.60 -18.37 -0.17
N GLU A 10 1.77 -18.06 0.81
CA GLU A 10 1.82 -16.97 1.78
C GLU A 10 0.93 -15.74 1.59
N MET A 11 0.35 -15.45 0.42
CA MET A 11 -0.64 -14.37 0.35
C MET A 11 -1.87 -14.80 -0.47
N CYS A 12 -3.03 -14.82 0.17
CA CYS A 12 -4.30 -15.05 -0.51
C CYS A 12 -4.45 -14.07 -1.68
N ILE A 13 -4.86 -14.54 -2.86
CA ILE A 13 -4.98 -13.71 -4.09
C ILE A 13 -5.77 -12.43 -3.83
N ARG A 14 -6.79 -12.50 -2.99
CA ARG A 14 -7.64 -11.35 -2.62
C ARG A 14 -6.89 -10.21 -1.92
N ASP A 15 -5.76 -10.52 -1.29
CA ASP A 15 -4.96 -9.57 -0.52
C ASP A 15 -3.76 -9.03 -1.33
N ARG A 16 -3.58 -9.49 -2.57
CA ARG A 16 -2.57 -8.96 -3.50
C ARG A 16 -2.91 -7.54 -3.92
N SER A 17 -1.86 -6.77 -4.21
CA SER A 17 -2.00 -5.41 -4.71
C SER A 17 -2.64 -5.36 -6.10
N MET A 18 -3.27 -4.23 -6.41
CA MET A 18 -3.76 -3.95 -7.76
C MET A 18 -2.61 -3.94 -8.78
N LYS A 19 -1.42 -3.42 -8.40
CA LYS A 19 -0.21 -3.43 -9.25
C LYS A 19 0.18 -4.86 -9.65
N ASP A 20 0.32 -5.77 -8.68
CA ASP A 20 0.71 -7.15 -8.95
C ASP A 20 -0.31 -7.88 -9.84
N THR A 21 -1.58 -7.62 -9.59
CA THR A 21 -2.68 -8.21 -10.37
C THR A 21 -2.66 -7.72 -11.81
N TRP A 22 -2.46 -6.41 -12.02
CA TRP A 22 -2.29 -5.84 -13.36
C TRP A 22 -1.09 -6.41 -14.10
N ILE A 23 0.06 -6.54 -13.45
CA ILE A 23 1.25 -7.15 -14.05
C ILE A 23 0.94 -8.56 -14.54
N LYS A 24 0.30 -9.39 -13.73
CA LYS A 24 -0.09 -10.76 -14.12
C LYS A 24 -1.09 -10.81 -15.28
N MET A 25 -2.07 -9.91 -15.30
CA MET A 25 -2.99 -9.80 -16.43
C MET A 25 -2.24 -9.48 -17.73
N LYS A 26 -1.31 -8.52 -17.66
CA LYS A 26 -0.51 -8.10 -18.83
C LYS A 26 0.40 -9.21 -19.32
N GLU A 27 1.16 -9.86 -18.42
CA GLU A 27 2.10 -10.92 -18.76
C GLU A 27 1.42 -12.13 -19.42
N ASN A 28 0.20 -12.45 -18.99
CA ASN A 28 -0.55 -13.61 -19.49
C ASN A 28 -1.61 -13.24 -20.54
N ASN A 29 -1.68 -11.97 -20.96
CA ASN A 29 -2.68 -11.45 -21.91
C ASN A 29 -4.14 -11.81 -21.53
N ILE A 30 -4.48 -11.73 -20.25
CA ILE A 30 -5.82 -12.02 -19.72
C ILE A 30 -6.48 -10.75 -19.23
N LYS A 31 -7.81 -10.69 -19.38
CA LYS A 31 -8.61 -9.50 -19.02
C LYS A 31 -9.41 -9.66 -17.74
N THR A 32 -9.46 -10.88 -17.21
CA THR A 32 -10.24 -11.20 -15.99
C THR A 32 -9.55 -12.31 -15.23
N ILE A 33 -9.43 -12.15 -13.91
CA ILE A 33 -8.86 -13.15 -12.99
C ILE A 33 -9.91 -13.53 -11.95
N PRO A 34 -10.20 -14.83 -11.74
CA PRO A 34 -11.02 -15.28 -10.63
C PRO A 34 -10.26 -15.13 -9.30
N ILE A 35 -10.95 -14.68 -8.27
CA ILE A 35 -10.44 -14.56 -6.90
C ILE A 35 -11.01 -15.71 -6.09
N LEU A 36 -10.14 -16.60 -5.65
CA LEU A 36 -10.51 -17.84 -4.92
C LEU A 36 -10.00 -17.78 -3.48
N ARG A 37 -10.71 -18.45 -2.57
CA ARG A 37 -10.26 -18.83 -1.24
C ARG A 37 -10.61 -20.29 -1.05
N ASP A 38 -9.60 -21.13 -0.76
CA ASP A 38 -9.80 -22.56 -0.49
C ASP A 38 -10.72 -23.23 -1.54
N GLU A 39 -10.47 -22.95 -2.82
CA GLU A 39 -11.26 -23.39 -3.99
C GLU A 39 -12.65 -22.74 -4.14
N GLU A 40 -13.09 -21.92 -3.20
CA GLU A 40 -14.34 -21.16 -3.31
C GLU A 40 -14.13 -19.87 -4.13
N LEU A 41 -15.01 -19.62 -5.11
CA LEU A 41 -15.00 -18.40 -5.90
C LEU A 41 -15.59 -17.24 -5.09
N LEU A 42 -14.74 -16.31 -4.70
CA LEU A 42 -15.15 -15.09 -3.98
C LEU A 42 -15.63 -13.98 -4.91
N GLY A 43 -15.09 -13.94 -6.12
CA GLY A 43 -15.39 -12.91 -7.09
C GLY A 43 -14.43 -12.94 -8.28
N VAL A 44 -14.52 -11.91 -9.09
CA VAL A 44 -13.64 -11.70 -10.25
C VAL A 44 -13.09 -10.29 -10.24
N ILE A 45 -11.88 -10.13 -10.74
CA ILE A 45 -11.28 -8.83 -11.02
C ILE A 45 -11.04 -8.72 -12.53
N SER A 46 -11.46 -7.63 -13.12
CA SER A 46 -11.32 -7.34 -14.54
C SER A 46 -10.39 -6.15 -14.78
N THR A 47 -9.96 -5.97 -16.04
CA THR A 47 -9.24 -4.74 -16.45
C THR A 47 -10.08 -3.48 -16.23
N GLY A 48 -11.42 -3.58 -16.30
CA GLY A 48 -12.34 -2.48 -15.99
C GLY A 48 -12.28 -2.07 -14.51
N ASP A 49 -12.22 -3.05 -13.59
CA ASP A 49 -12.09 -2.78 -12.16
C ASP A 49 -10.74 -2.09 -11.85
N ILE A 50 -9.68 -2.52 -12.52
CA ILE A 50 -8.37 -1.86 -12.42
C ILE A 50 -8.45 -0.41 -12.92
N ALA A 51 -9.06 -0.18 -14.09
CA ALA A 51 -9.25 1.18 -14.61
C ALA A 51 -10.06 2.06 -13.65
N THR A 52 -11.13 1.51 -13.06
CA THR A 52 -11.95 2.21 -12.06
C THR A 52 -11.12 2.59 -10.83
N SER A 53 -10.29 1.68 -10.33
CA SER A 53 -9.42 1.97 -9.17
C SER A 53 -8.45 3.12 -9.42
N TYR A 54 -7.99 3.28 -10.68
CA TYR A 54 -7.15 4.41 -11.08
C TYR A 54 -7.90 5.75 -11.12
N MET A 55 -9.20 5.72 -11.35
CA MET A 55 -10.04 6.94 -11.37
C MET A 55 -10.49 7.36 -9.99
N GLU A 56 -10.50 6.47 -9.00
CA GLU A 56 -10.85 6.77 -7.59
C GLU A 56 -9.66 7.39 -6.81
N VAL A 57 -8.94 8.32 -7.42
CA VAL A 57 -7.68 8.90 -6.88
C VAL A 57 -7.91 9.87 -5.72
N TYR A 58 -9.16 10.29 -5.49
CA TYR A 58 -9.47 11.37 -4.55
C TYR A 58 -9.61 10.95 -3.08
N ASP A 59 -9.61 9.64 -2.78
CA ASP A 59 -9.71 9.12 -1.42
C ASP A 59 -8.33 8.82 -0.85
N ASN A 60 -7.75 9.79 -0.14
CA ASN A 60 -6.46 9.62 0.54
C ASN A 60 -6.51 8.63 1.73
N MET A 61 -7.70 8.20 2.14
CA MET A 61 -7.92 7.16 3.16
C MET A 61 -8.11 5.76 2.55
N ILE A 62 -8.01 5.60 1.25
CA ILE A 62 -8.29 4.31 0.59
C ILE A 62 -7.42 3.17 1.12
N LEU A 63 -6.16 3.47 1.45
CA LEU A 63 -5.21 2.49 1.99
C LEU A 63 -5.64 1.94 3.35
N SER A 64 -6.05 2.81 4.27
CA SER A 64 -6.50 2.41 5.60
C SER A 64 -7.88 1.75 5.56
N LYS A 65 -8.82 2.27 4.79
CA LYS A 65 -10.14 1.66 4.57
C LYS A 65 -10.06 0.25 3.98
N ALA A 66 -9.10 0.02 3.10
CA ALA A 66 -8.86 -1.29 2.50
C ALA A 66 -8.02 -2.21 3.39
N LYS A 67 -7.50 -1.72 4.53
CA LYS A 67 -6.56 -2.42 5.41
C LYS A 67 -5.38 -2.96 4.61
N THR A 68 -4.67 -2.04 3.94
CA THR A 68 -3.56 -2.38 3.05
C THR A 68 -2.38 -2.88 3.87
N GLN A 69 -1.83 -4.03 3.48
CA GLN A 69 -0.64 -4.59 4.14
C GLN A 69 0.60 -3.76 3.78
N TYR A 70 1.50 -3.53 4.73
CA TYR A 70 2.74 -2.77 4.47
C TYR A 70 3.62 -3.40 3.39
N ARG A 71 3.62 -4.73 3.28
CA ARG A 71 4.28 -5.47 2.20
C ARG A 71 3.75 -5.05 0.82
N ASN A 72 2.44 -4.83 0.66
CA ASN A 72 1.88 -4.34 -0.60
C ASN A 72 2.38 -2.93 -0.92
N ILE A 73 2.45 -2.05 0.07
CA ILE A 73 2.96 -0.69 -0.08
C ILE A 73 4.44 -0.75 -0.50
N MET A 74 5.25 -1.49 0.23
CA MET A 74 6.67 -1.69 -0.04
C MET A 74 6.90 -2.21 -1.46
N ASN A 75 6.24 -3.31 -1.86
CA ASN A 75 6.40 -3.90 -3.19
C ASN A 75 5.91 -2.97 -4.31
N THR A 76 4.80 -2.25 -4.07
CA THR A 76 4.25 -1.31 -5.06
C THR A 76 5.20 -0.14 -5.33
N LEU A 77 5.92 0.28 -4.31
CA LEU A 77 6.89 1.37 -4.39
C LEU A 77 8.31 0.90 -4.73
N ASP A 78 8.48 -0.37 -5.11
CA ASP A 78 9.78 -0.99 -5.39
C ASP A 78 10.78 -0.70 -4.26
N GLY A 79 10.29 -0.71 -3.01
CA GLY A 79 10.98 -0.26 -1.81
C GLY A 79 11.49 -1.39 -0.92
N GLU A 80 12.16 -0.99 0.15
CA GLU A 80 12.70 -1.86 1.18
C GLU A 80 12.19 -1.43 2.56
N MET A 81 11.96 -2.41 3.45
CA MET A 81 11.61 -2.14 4.84
C MET A 81 12.86 -1.72 5.61
N VAL A 82 12.85 -0.50 6.15
CA VAL A 82 13.94 0.00 7.02
C VAL A 82 13.68 -0.40 8.46
N THR A 83 12.44 -0.24 8.93
CA THR A 83 11.99 -0.71 10.25
C THR A 83 10.50 -1.02 10.24
N GLY A 84 10.05 -1.87 11.15
CA GLY A 84 8.67 -2.28 11.30
C GLY A 84 8.40 -3.70 10.81
N ASN A 85 7.10 -4.04 10.67
CA ASN A 85 6.65 -5.37 10.28
C ASN A 85 5.92 -5.31 8.93
N GLU A 86 6.50 -5.91 7.89
CA GLU A 86 5.91 -5.95 6.54
C GLU A 86 4.56 -6.66 6.49
N HIS A 87 4.29 -7.58 7.42
CA HIS A 87 3.02 -8.30 7.53
C HIS A 87 1.94 -7.53 8.29
N GLY A 88 2.29 -6.38 8.87
CA GLY A 88 1.33 -5.46 9.49
C GLY A 88 0.44 -4.78 8.46
N TYR A 89 -0.60 -4.11 8.94
CA TYR A 89 -1.61 -3.46 8.10
C TYR A 89 -1.75 -1.99 8.44
N PHE A 90 -1.82 -1.16 7.41
CA PHE A 90 -2.22 0.24 7.55
C PHE A 90 -3.75 0.30 7.68
N THR A 91 -4.23 0.63 8.86
CA THR A 91 -5.67 0.49 9.21
C THR A 91 -6.35 1.79 9.61
N LYS A 92 -5.57 2.85 9.84
CA LYS A 92 -6.05 4.18 10.26
C LYS A 92 -5.25 5.26 9.56
N GLY A 93 -5.80 6.47 9.52
CA GLY A 93 -5.16 7.63 8.94
C GLY A 93 -5.30 7.73 7.43
N LYS A 94 -4.72 8.76 6.88
CA LYS A 94 -4.66 9.08 5.45
C LYS A 94 -3.23 9.01 4.92
N ALA A 95 -3.08 8.93 3.60
CA ALA A 95 -1.79 9.13 2.95
C ALA A 95 -1.58 10.63 2.69
N ALA A 96 -0.46 11.18 3.12
CA ALA A 96 -0.11 12.58 2.98
C ALA A 96 1.33 12.75 2.48
N ILE A 97 1.65 13.92 1.93
CA ILE A 97 3.00 14.28 1.50
C ILE A 97 3.56 15.31 2.48
N GLY A 98 4.67 14.97 3.14
CA GLY A 98 5.39 15.85 4.06
C GLY A 98 6.43 16.71 3.35
N ALA A 99 6.00 17.52 2.36
CA ALA A 99 6.89 18.39 1.59
C ALA A 99 7.08 19.79 2.21
N SER A 100 6.28 20.13 3.21
CA SER A 100 6.28 21.42 3.90
C SER A 100 7.37 21.50 4.97
N SER A 101 7.49 22.69 5.61
CA SER A 101 8.30 22.81 6.83
C SER A 101 7.67 21.99 7.99
N PRO A 102 8.45 21.62 9.02
CA PRO A 102 7.91 20.89 10.16
C PRO A 102 6.69 21.56 10.81
N GLU A 103 6.69 22.89 10.93
CA GLU A 103 5.58 23.65 11.52
C GLU A 103 4.28 23.47 10.72
N LEU A 104 4.38 23.56 9.38
CA LEU A 104 3.24 23.37 8.50
C LEU A 104 2.81 21.89 8.44
N MET A 105 3.74 20.95 8.57
CA MET A 105 3.39 19.53 8.61
C MET A 105 2.44 19.22 9.77
N GLN A 106 2.64 19.84 10.93
CA GLN A 106 1.77 19.64 12.12
C GLN A 106 0.33 20.16 11.93
N GLU A 107 0.09 21.00 10.92
CA GLU A 107 -1.26 21.47 10.59
C GLU A 107 -2.06 20.49 9.74
N PHE A 108 -1.39 19.64 8.93
CA PHE A 108 -2.03 18.81 7.91
C PHE A 108 -1.88 17.32 8.14
N ILE A 109 -0.84 16.91 8.87
CA ILE A 109 -0.56 15.51 9.18
C ILE A 109 -1.07 15.22 10.58
N GLU A 110 -1.74 14.10 10.72
CA GLU A 110 -2.35 13.67 11.95
C GLU A 110 -1.73 12.36 12.44
N LYS A 111 -1.96 12.05 13.70
CA LYS A 111 -1.61 10.75 14.27
C LYS A 111 -2.19 9.62 13.39
N ASP A 112 -1.44 8.52 13.33
CA ASP A 112 -1.77 7.33 12.54
C ASP A 112 -1.69 7.52 11.00
N ASP A 113 -1.35 8.71 10.47
CA ASP A 113 -1.18 8.93 9.03
C ASP A 113 0.00 8.14 8.45
N LEU A 114 -0.02 7.94 7.13
CA LEU A 114 1.12 7.54 6.32
C LEU A 114 1.67 8.77 5.62
N VAL A 115 2.97 9.03 5.79
CA VAL A 115 3.59 10.26 5.25
C VAL A 115 4.71 9.93 4.28
N ILE A 116 4.64 10.51 3.08
CA ILE A 116 5.67 10.41 2.05
C ILE A 116 6.63 11.58 2.22
N LEU A 117 7.90 11.29 2.47
CA LEU A 117 8.93 12.25 2.86
C LEU A 117 10.17 12.14 1.96
N GLY A 118 10.99 13.19 2.00
CA GLY A 118 12.34 13.17 1.44
C GLY A 118 13.42 12.95 2.50
N ASN A 119 14.61 13.48 2.22
CA ASN A 119 15.85 13.28 3.00
C ASN A 119 16.00 14.21 4.22
N ARG A 120 15.07 15.11 4.49
CA ARG A 120 15.20 16.06 5.60
C ARG A 120 14.91 15.37 6.94
N VAL A 121 15.94 15.26 7.78
CA VAL A 121 15.84 14.64 9.12
C VAL A 121 14.82 15.36 9.99
N GLU A 122 14.74 16.69 9.91
CA GLU A 122 13.78 17.48 10.67
C GLU A 122 12.33 17.10 10.33
N SER A 123 12.04 16.85 9.04
CA SER A 123 10.71 16.41 8.61
C SER A 123 10.41 14.98 9.06
N GLN A 124 11.43 14.09 9.05
CA GLN A 124 11.29 12.72 9.56
C GLN A 124 11.04 12.71 11.07
N MET A 125 11.78 13.53 11.84
CA MET A 125 11.56 13.66 13.29
C MET A 125 10.20 14.27 13.59
N CYS A 126 9.79 15.29 12.85
CA CYS A 126 8.45 15.89 13.00
C CYS A 126 7.33 14.85 12.78
N ALA A 127 7.46 13.99 11.77
CA ALA A 127 6.49 12.91 11.55
C ALA A 127 6.41 11.94 12.75
N LEU A 128 7.56 11.63 13.36
CA LEU A 128 7.59 10.82 14.60
C LEU A 128 6.99 11.57 15.80
N ASP A 129 7.17 12.89 15.90
CA ASP A 129 6.54 13.71 16.95
C ASP A 129 5.01 13.74 16.84
N ILE A 130 4.49 13.66 15.61
CA ILE A 130 3.04 13.57 15.34
C ILE A 130 2.50 12.16 15.65
N ASP A 131 3.36 11.15 15.79
CA ASP A 131 2.99 9.73 15.99
C ASP A 131 2.30 9.12 14.74
N VAL A 132 2.94 9.29 13.58
CA VAL A 132 2.46 8.68 12.32
C VAL A 132 2.66 7.16 12.32
N SER A 133 1.79 6.43 11.63
CA SER A 133 1.90 4.96 11.51
C SER A 133 3.00 4.52 10.56
N CYS A 134 3.24 5.30 9.51
CA CYS A 134 4.20 4.92 8.46
C CYS A 134 4.87 6.13 7.83
N MET A 135 6.17 6.01 7.58
CA MET A 135 6.94 6.95 6.75
C MET A 135 7.42 6.23 5.48
N VAL A 136 7.22 6.86 4.33
CA VAL A 136 7.82 6.45 3.05
C VAL A 136 8.91 7.45 2.72
N VAL A 137 10.17 7.03 2.79
CA VAL A 137 11.35 7.87 2.52
C VAL A 137 11.78 7.67 1.07
N CYS A 138 11.71 8.74 0.29
CA CYS A 138 11.93 8.75 -1.16
C CYS A 138 13.40 8.85 -1.55
N GLN A 139 13.70 8.44 -2.81
CA GLN A 139 15.01 8.57 -3.45
C GLN A 139 16.13 7.78 -2.74
N ASN A 140 15.78 6.69 -2.07
CA ASN A 140 16.73 5.92 -1.24
C ASN A 140 17.54 6.82 -0.28
N ALA A 141 16.90 7.91 0.20
CA ALA A 141 17.54 8.81 1.13
C ALA A 141 17.92 8.07 2.42
N GLU A 142 19.08 8.36 2.93
CA GLU A 142 19.56 7.75 4.17
C GLU A 142 18.67 8.15 5.35
N VAL A 143 18.25 7.15 6.13
CA VAL A 143 17.51 7.35 7.38
C VAL A 143 18.51 7.24 8.54
N SER A 144 18.61 8.29 9.35
CA SER A 144 19.58 8.30 10.45
C SER A 144 19.26 7.24 11.51
N LYS A 145 20.29 6.74 12.20
CA LYS A 145 20.13 5.77 13.29
C LYS A 145 19.22 6.26 14.41
N GLU A 146 19.19 7.57 14.64
CA GLU A 146 18.33 8.19 15.63
C GLU A 146 16.86 8.10 15.22
N VAL A 147 16.55 8.39 13.96
CA VAL A 147 15.18 8.26 13.39
C VAL A 147 14.73 6.80 13.45
N ILE A 148 15.60 5.85 13.04
CA ILE A 148 15.29 4.41 13.08
C ILE A 148 14.97 3.97 14.51
N LYS A 149 15.84 4.30 15.46
CA LYS A 149 15.66 3.94 16.87
C LYS A 149 14.32 4.46 17.41
N ARG A 150 14.01 5.71 17.16
CA ARG A 150 12.77 6.33 17.62
C ARG A 150 11.54 5.72 16.96
N ALA A 151 11.60 5.42 15.66
CA ALA A 151 10.54 4.73 14.94
C ALA A 151 10.27 3.33 15.51
N ASP A 152 11.33 2.58 15.87
CA ASP A 152 11.21 1.27 16.52
C ASP A 152 10.52 1.39 17.89
N GLU A 153 10.91 2.37 18.72
CA GLU A 153 10.30 2.64 20.04
C GLU A 153 8.80 2.96 19.93
N GLN A 154 8.39 3.65 18.85
CA GLN A 154 6.99 4.03 18.59
C GLN A 154 6.23 3.01 17.73
N SER A 155 6.89 1.96 17.23
CA SER A 155 6.34 1.00 16.28
C SER A 155 5.90 1.65 14.96
N THR A 156 6.54 2.75 14.56
CA THR A 156 6.33 3.41 13.28
C THR A 156 7.05 2.63 12.17
N VAL A 157 6.35 2.32 11.10
CA VAL A 157 6.94 1.64 9.93
C VAL A 157 7.70 2.64 9.06
N ILE A 158 8.91 2.29 8.62
CA ILE A 158 9.67 3.07 7.65
C ILE A 158 9.96 2.21 6.42
N ILE A 159 9.53 2.70 5.25
CA ILE A 159 9.79 2.11 3.94
C ILE A 159 10.66 3.08 3.14
N SER A 160 11.82 2.62 2.66
CA SER A 160 12.64 3.36 1.71
C SER A 160 12.24 3.01 0.28
N THR A 161 12.19 3.97 -0.63
CA THR A 161 11.87 3.74 -2.05
C THR A 161 12.82 4.52 -2.96
N PRO A 162 13.21 3.97 -4.14
CA PRO A 162 14.00 4.69 -5.13
C PRO A 162 13.23 5.82 -5.81
N HIS A 163 11.90 5.80 -5.74
CA HIS A 163 11.05 6.80 -6.39
C HIS A 163 11.15 8.18 -5.74
N ASP A 164 10.92 9.21 -6.52
CA ASP A 164 10.67 10.56 -6.01
C ASP A 164 9.27 10.67 -5.38
N THR A 165 9.04 11.75 -4.64
CA THR A 165 7.79 11.97 -3.90
C THR A 165 6.54 11.96 -4.80
N PHE A 166 6.64 12.53 -6.00
CA PHE A 166 5.52 12.59 -6.95
C PHE A 166 5.17 11.19 -7.46
N THR A 167 6.19 10.43 -7.87
CA THR A 167 6.03 9.05 -8.34
C THR A 167 5.49 8.16 -7.23
N ALA A 168 6.05 8.23 -6.02
CA ALA A 168 5.59 7.47 -4.87
C ALA A 168 4.11 7.77 -4.55
N ALA A 169 3.72 9.04 -4.53
CA ALA A 169 2.34 9.45 -4.27
C ALA A 169 1.35 8.96 -5.33
N ARG A 170 1.77 8.84 -6.59
CA ARG A 170 0.94 8.29 -7.66
C ARG A 170 0.81 6.76 -7.60
N LEU A 171 1.89 6.09 -7.21
CA LEU A 171 1.93 4.63 -7.19
C LEU A 171 1.24 4.03 -5.96
N ILE A 172 1.30 4.72 -4.81
CA ILE A 172 0.93 4.14 -3.52
C ILE A 172 -0.50 3.59 -3.50
N ASN A 173 -1.44 4.23 -4.18
CA ASN A 173 -2.83 3.76 -4.25
C ASN A 173 -2.98 2.41 -4.98
N GLN A 174 -1.99 2.01 -5.80
CA GLN A 174 -1.98 0.71 -6.48
C GLN A 174 -1.61 -0.44 -5.54
N SER A 175 -1.19 -0.14 -4.30
CA SER A 175 -0.93 -1.13 -3.25
C SER A 175 -2.20 -1.70 -2.61
N VAL A 176 -3.34 -1.05 -2.85
CA VAL A 176 -4.65 -1.49 -2.35
C VAL A 176 -4.94 -2.92 -2.79
N PRO A 177 -5.40 -3.80 -1.88
CA PRO A 177 -5.70 -5.18 -2.22
C PRO A 177 -6.92 -5.30 -3.16
N VAL A 178 -6.85 -6.24 -4.12
CA VAL A 178 -7.89 -6.44 -5.14
C VAL A 178 -9.27 -6.72 -4.59
N LYS A 179 -9.36 -7.29 -3.39
CA LYS A 179 -10.65 -7.53 -2.70
C LYS A 179 -11.49 -6.26 -2.56
N ARG A 180 -10.89 -5.07 -2.60
CA ARG A 180 -11.58 -3.78 -2.51
C ARG A 180 -12.38 -3.49 -3.77
N PHE A 181 -11.89 -3.90 -4.94
CA PHE A 181 -12.44 -3.57 -6.25
C PHE A 181 -13.07 -4.76 -6.99
N MET A 182 -12.84 -5.99 -6.53
CA MET A 182 -13.39 -7.17 -7.19
C MET A 182 -14.92 -7.15 -7.21
N THR A 183 -15.51 -7.59 -8.33
CA THR A 183 -16.92 -7.93 -8.40
C THR A 183 -17.14 -9.23 -7.63
N LYS A 184 -17.96 -9.19 -6.57
CA LYS A 184 -18.25 -10.38 -5.76
C LYS A 184 -19.04 -11.40 -6.56
N ALA A 185 -18.70 -12.69 -6.38
CA ALA A 185 -19.50 -13.77 -6.94
C ALA A 185 -20.93 -13.73 -6.33
N PRO A 186 -21.98 -13.92 -7.14
CA PRO A 186 -23.32 -14.09 -6.58
C PRO A 186 -23.33 -15.34 -5.71
N LEU A 187 -23.87 -15.22 -4.49
CA LEU A 187 -24.15 -16.38 -3.64
C LEU A 187 -25.32 -17.14 -4.27
N ILE A 188 -25.02 -18.11 -5.13
CA ILE A 188 -26.04 -19.02 -5.65
C ILE A 188 -26.15 -20.15 -4.63
N SER A 189 -27.17 -20.06 -3.76
CA SER A 189 -27.57 -21.16 -2.93
C SER A 189 -28.39 -22.12 -3.78
N PHE A 190 -27.86 -23.27 -4.11
CA PHE A 190 -28.66 -24.38 -4.64
C PHE A 190 -29.40 -25.01 -3.47
N HIS A 191 -30.70 -24.85 -3.44
CA HIS A 191 -31.62 -25.61 -2.58
C HIS A 191 -31.94 -26.94 -3.23
#